data_7d53bcc3bd7817b55ffbf42311a78dcf
#
_entry.id   7d53bcc3bd7817b55ffbf42311a78dcf
#
_cell.length_a   1.000
_cell.length_b   1.000
_cell.length_c   1.000
_cell.angle_alpha   90.00
_cell.angle_beta   90.00
_cell.angle_gamma   90.00
#
_symmetry.space_group_name_H-M   'P 1'
#
loop_
_entity.id
_entity.type
_entity.pdbx_description
1 polymer ?
#
loop_
_entity_poly.entity_id
_entity_poly.type
_entity_poly.pdbx_seq_one_letter_code
_entity_poly.pdbx_strand_id
1 'polypeptide(L)'
;ETAQAWRSAIERADGPTALIFTRQPVPVFDQKVCRSAEGLHQGAYVLWEADPSVDVILIGTGSETSLALEAGHALKERSVKARVVSMPSWELFDAQPKAYRDRVLPPTIGARVSIEAGVTLGWERYIGSAGTAIGVDHFGASAPYQRVYEEFGLTVDRVVAAAESLLRRGK
;
A
#
# COMPACT_ATOMS: atom_id res chain seq x y z
N GLU A 1 -6.21 4.16 10.96
CA GLU A 1 -7.10 3.33 10.10
C GLU A 1 -8.01 2.41 10.91
N THR A 2 -7.53 1.71 11.95
CA THR A 2 -8.34 0.75 12.73
C THR A 2 -9.69 1.33 13.17
N ALA A 3 -9.73 2.55 13.73
CA ALA A 3 -10.98 3.20 14.14
C ALA A 3 -11.92 3.45 12.94
N GLN A 4 -11.39 3.81 11.79
CA GLN A 4 -12.17 4.01 10.57
C GLN A 4 -12.67 2.68 9.99
N ALA A 5 -11.88 1.60 10.10
CA ALA A 5 -12.31 0.27 9.70
C ALA A 5 -13.50 -0.22 10.55
N TRP A 6 -13.45 -0.04 11.85
CA TRP A 6 -14.58 -0.33 12.75
C TRP A 6 -15.82 0.51 12.41
N ARG A 7 -15.63 1.79 12.11
CA ARG A 7 -16.74 2.66 11.69
C ARG A 7 -17.38 2.13 10.40
N SER A 8 -16.59 1.85 9.36
CA SER A 8 -17.11 1.27 8.10
C SER A 8 -17.86 -0.05 8.33
N ALA A 9 -17.36 -0.91 9.22
CA ALA A 9 -18.00 -2.19 9.53
C ALA A 9 -19.34 -2.01 10.24
N ILE A 10 -19.45 -1.05 11.16
CA ILE A 10 -20.69 -0.77 11.89
C ILE A 10 -21.73 -0.08 11.00
N GLU A 11 -21.30 0.82 10.13
CA GLU A 11 -22.17 1.53 9.19
C GLU A 11 -22.72 0.62 8.08
N ARG A 12 -22.05 -0.49 7.79
CA ARG A 12 -22.50 -1.46 6.79
C ARG A 12 -23.65 -2.32 7.31
N ALA A 13 -24.85 -2.12 6.74
CA ALA A 13 -26.06 -2.82 7.14
C ALA A 13 -26.50 -3.95 6.19
N ASP A 14 -25.87 -4.08 5.02
CA ASP A 14 -26.29 -4.96 3.91
C ASP A 14 -25.50 -6.26 3.81
N GLY A 15 -24.57 -6.51 4.73
CA GLY A 15 -23.78 -7.73 4.74
C GLY A 15 -22.69 -7.77 5.80
N PRO A 16 -22.00 -8.91 5.95
CA PRO A 16 -20.93 -9.05 6.92
C PRO A 16 -19.69 -8.25 6.50
N THR A 17 -18.90 -7.82 7.48
CA THR A 17 -17.59 -7.21 7.27
C THR A 17 -16.55 -7.97 8.07
N ALA A 18 -15.52 -8.46 7.40
CA ALA A 18 -14.35 -9.05 8.05
C ALA A 18 -13.32 -7.95 8.31
N LEU A 19 -12.87 -7.83 9.55
CA LEU A 19 -11.78 -6.95 9.95
C LEU A 19 -10.57 -7.80 10.31
N ILE A 20 -9.48 -7.67 9.54
CA ILE A 20 -8.25 -8.42 9.74
C ILE A 20 -7.19 -7.46 10.24
N PHE A 21 -6.73 -7.67 11.47
CA PHE A 21 -5.77 -6.81 12.12
C PHE A 21 -4.46 -7.55 12.39
N THR A 22 -3.37 -6.81 12.37
CA THR A 22 -2.08 -7.33 12.81
C THR A 22 -2.03 -7.48 14.34
N ARG A 23 -1.28 -8.46 14.82
CA ARG A 23 -1.06 -8.70 16.25
C ARG A 23 0.06 -7.85 16.84
N GLN A 24 1.06 -7.48 16.04
CA GLN A 24 2.16 -6.62 16.45
C GLN A 24 1.73 -5.14 16.52
N PRO A 25 2.39 -4.33 17.35
CA PRO A 25 2.18 -2.89 17.33
C PRO A 25 2.61 -2.29 15.99
N VAL A 26 1.83 -1.35 15.49
CA VAL A 26 2.11 -0.58 14.27
C VAL A 26 2.21 0.91 14.61
N PRO A 27 3.01 1.69 13.84
CA PRO A 27 3.13 3.11 14.08
C PRO A 27 1.80 3.84 13.82
N VAL A 28 1.55 4.90 14.59
CA VAL A 28 0.50 5.86 14.30
C VAL A 28 1.09 6.97 13.45
N PHE A 29 0.56 7.14 12.25
CA PHE A 29 1.07 8.15 11.33
C PHE A 29 0.74 9.57 11.78
N ASP A 30 1.71 10.48 11.64
CA ASP A 30 1.52 11.90 11.91
C ASP A 30 0.58 12.53 10.86
N GLN A 31 -0.58 12.99 11.30
CA GLN A 31 -1.57 13.63 10.43
C GLN A 31 -1.13 14.99 9.86
N LYS A 32 -0.02 15.56 10.35
CA LYS A 32 0.58 16.76 9.76
C LYS A 32 1.34 16.44 8.46
N VAL A 33 1.76 15.18 8.30
CA VAL A 33 2.56 14.68 7.17
C VAL A 33 1.73 13.78 6.28
N CYS A 34 0.91 12.91 6.88
CA CYS A 34 0.06 11.94 6.19
C CYS A 34 -1.38 12.43 6.14
N ARG A 35 -2.09 12.09 5.07
CA ARG A 35 -3.51 12.38 4.92
C ARG A 35 -4.35 11.57 5.90
N SER A 36 -5.56 12.07 6.18
CA SER A 36 -6.50 11.43 7.11
C SER A 36 -6.85 9.99 6.71
N ALA A 37 -6.90 9.11 7.71
CA ALA A 37 -7.37 7.73 7.55
C ALA A 37 -8.87 7.60 7.20
N GLU A 38 -9.63 8.68 7.16
CA GLU A 38 -11.00 8.69 6.64
C GLU A 38 -11.09 8.20 5.19
N GLY A 39 -10.00 8.32 4.43
CA GLY A 39 -9.88 7.74 3.10
C GLY A 39 -10.11 6.22 3.03
N LEU A 40 -10.02 5.51 4.16
CA LEU A 40 -10.35 4.08 4.26
C LEU A 40 -11.77 3.78 3.79
N HIS A 41 -12.75 4.66 4.04
CA HIS A 41 -14.14 4.48 3.59
C HIS A 41 -14.28 4.36 2.06
N GLN A 42 -13.25 4.74 1.31
CA GLN A 42 -13.15 4.60 -0.14
C GLN A 42 -12.31 3.40 -0.57
N GLY A 43 -11.84 2.59 0.37
CA GLY A 43 -11.09 1.35 0.15
C GLY A 43 -9.61 1.53 -0.13
N ALA A 44 -9.22 2.59 -0.82
CA ALA A 44 -7.83 3.01 -0.99
C ALA A 44 -7.76 4.53 -1.09
N TYR A 45 -6.67 5.09 -0.59
CA TYR A 45 -6.46 6.55 -0.62
C TYR A 45 -4.97 6.89 -0.67
N VAL A 46 -4.66 8.07 -1.19
CA VAL A 46 -3.29 8.59 -1.14
C VAL A 46 -2.97 8.96 0.30
N LEU A 47 -2.08 8.21 0.92
CA LEU A 47 -1.61 8.46 2.29
C LEU A 47 -0.60 9.60 2.33
N TRP A 48 0.34 9.59 1.38
CA TRP A 48 1.42 10.57 1.28
C TRP A 48 1.94 10.67 -0.15
N GLU A 49 2.47 11.82 -0.53
CA GLU A 49 3.18 12.01 -1.80
C GLU A 49 4.29 13.06 -1.66
N ALA A 50 5.41 12.78 -2.32
CA ALA A 50 6.58 13.66 -2.30
C ALA A 50 6.38 14.93 -3.13
N ASP A 51 5.60 14.82 -4.22
CA ASP A 51 5.34 15.86 -5.22
C ASP A 51 4.05 15.50 -5.98
N PRO A 52 3.25 16.48 -6.46
CA PRO A 52 2.08 16.21 -7.31
C PRO A 52 2.39 15.47 -8.61
N SER A 53 3.58 15.65 -9.18
CA SER A 53 4.06 14.85 -10.31
C SER A 53 4.71 13.56 -9.79
N VAL A 54 4.13 12.41 -10.15
CA VAL A 54 4.47 11.10 -9.56
C VAL A 54 5.28 10.28 -10.56
N ASP A 55 6.43 9.75 -10.12
CA ASP A 55 7.26 8.81 -10.89
C ASP A 55 6.87 7.35 -10.59
N VAL A 56 6.55 7.06 -9.32
CA VAL A 56 6.23 5.70 -8.85
C VAL A 56 5.15 5.71 -7.79
N ILE A 57 4.29 4.69 -7.79
CA ILE A 57 3.27 4.49 -6.76
C ILE A 57 3.65 3.26 -5.91
N LEU A 58 3.69 3.45 -4.60
CA LEU A 58 3.87 2.39 -3.61
C LEU A 58 2.53 2.13 -2.94
N ILE A 59 2.07 0.89 -2.94
CA ILE A 59 0.77 0.49 -2.40
C ILE A 59 1.03 -0.44 -1.21
N GLY A 60 0.61 -0.02 -0.02
CA GLY A 60 0.66 -0.86 1.19
C GLY A 60 -0.73 -1.18 1.69
N THR A 61 -0.89 -2.33 2.35
CA THR A 61 -2.10 -2.68 3.09
C THR A 61 -1.74 -3.12 4.50
N GLY A 62 -2.60 -2.79 5.46
CA GLY A 62 -2.40 -3.15 6.86
C GLY A 62 -1.07 -2.64 7.43
N SER A 63 -0.32 -3.52 8.11
CA SER A 63 0.96 -3.20 8.74
C SER A 63 2.04 -2.78 7.74
N GLU A 64 2.01 -3.28 6.51
CA GLU A 64 3.01 -3.01 5.48
C GLU A 64 2.88 -1.60 4.86
N THR A 65 1.79 -0.90 5.15
CA THR A 65 1.65 0.53 4.80
C THR A 65 2.77 1.38 5.40
N SER A 66 3.29 1.01 6.59
CA SER A 66 4.44 1.69 7.19
C SER A 66 5.72 1.50 6.37
N LEU A 67 5.97 0.29 5.87
CA LEU A 67 7.11 0.00 5.01
C LEU A 67 7.03 0.76 3.68
N ALA A 68 5.83 0.85 3.10
CA ALA A 68 5.60 1.63 1.89
C ALA A 68 5.88 3.13 2.14
N LEU A 69 5.47 3.67 3.30
CA LEU A 69 5.72 5.08 3.65
C LEU A 69 7.20 5.36 3.86
N GLU A 70 7.89 4.51 4.60
CA GLU A 70 9.34 4.63 4.82
C GLU A 70 10.12 4.53 3.49
N ALA A 71 9.74 3.61 2.61
CA ALA A 71 10.31 3.51 1.27
C ALA A 71 10.04 4.76 0.43
N GLY A 72 8.84 5.35 0.54
CA GLY A 72 8.50 6.62 -0.10
C GLY A 72 9.42 7.76 0.35
N HIS A 73 9.71 7.84 1.64
CA HIS A 73 10.65 8.84 2.19
C HIS A 73 12.08 8.59 1.69
N ALA A 74 12.56 7.34 1.69
CA ALA A 74 13.89 6.99 1.18
C ALA A 74 14.03 7.29 -0.32
N LEU A 75 12.99 7.08 -1.12
CA LEU A 75 12.96 7.44 -2.53
C LEU A 75 12.99 8.96 -2.75
N LYS A 76 12.28 9.72 -1.91
CA LYS A 76 12.33 11.20 -1.95
C LYS A 76 13.74 11.74 -1.74
N GLU A 77 14.50 11.17 -0.78
CA GLU A 77 15.90 11.53 -0.56
C GLU A 77 16.79 11.28 -1.80
N ARG A 78 16.37 10.34 -2.66
CA ARG A 78 17.00 10.04 -3.94
C ARG A 78 16.40 10.82 -5.12
N SER A 79 15.63 11.86 -4.84
CA SER A 79 14.95 12.70 -5.84
C SER A 79 13.93 11.97 -6.71
N VAL A 80 13.39 10.85 -6.23
CA VAL A 80 12.28 10.11 -6.86
C VAL A 80 10.96 10.58 -6.26
N LYS A 81 10.01 10.94 -7.11
CA LYS A 81 8.70 11.44 -6.72
C LYS A 81 7.73 10.29 -6.47
N ALA A 82 7.79 9.75 -5.26
CA ALA A 82 6.94 8.65 -4.85
C ALA A 82 5.59 9.14 -4.32
N ARG A 83 4.53 8.39 -4.66
CA ARG A 83 3.22 8.43 -4.01
C ARG A 83 3.02 7.16 -3.21
N VAL A 84 2.55 7.28 -1.98
CA VAL A 84 2.18 6.14 -1.13
C VAL A 84 0.67 6.08 -1.01
N VAL A 85 0.11 4.92 -1.32
CA VAL A 85 -1.32 4.61 -1.24
C VAL A 85 -1.51 3.56 -0.16
N SER A 86 -2.41 3.83 0.78
CA SER A 86 -2.96 2.81 1.65
C SER A 86 -4.18 2.18 0.99
N MET A 87 -4.22 0.86 0.87
CA MET A 87 -5.30 0.10 0.22
C MET A 87 -5.86 -0.98 1.15
N PRO A 88 -6.61 -0.61 2.18
CA PRO A 88 -7.14 -1.55 3.16
C PRO A 88 -8.30 -2.41 2.66
N SER A 89 -9.03 -2.03 1.58
CA SER A 89 -10.13 -2.82 1.04
C SER A 89 -10.25 -2.67 -0.48
N TRP A 90 -10.05 -3.77 -1.18
CA TRP A 90 -10.24 -3.84 -2.63
C TRP A 90 -11.70 -3.65 -3.03
N GLU A 91 -12.63 -4.23 -2.27
CA GLU A 91 -14.06 -4.18 -2.53
C GLU A 91 -14.60 -2.74 -2.47
N LEU A 92 -14.22 -2.00 -1.44
CA LEU A 92 -14.62 -0.61 -1.31
C LEU A 92 -13.98 0.27 -2.39
N PHE A 93 -12.71 -0.02 -2.77
CA PHE A 93 -12.04 0.74 -3.82
C PHE A 93 -12.62 0.45 -5.19
N ASP A 94 -12.92 -0.80 -5.52
CA ASP A 94 -13.50 -1.18 -6.81
C ASP A 94 -14.91 -0.62 -6.99
N ALA A 95 -15.65 -0.44 -5.90
CA ALA A 95 -16.97 0.20 -5.90
C ALA A 95 -16.91 1.72 -6.15
N GLN A 96 -15.73 2.36 -6.06
CA GLN A 96 -15.60 3.78 -6.31
C GLN A 96 -15.76 4.15 -7.79
N PRO A 97 -16.26 5.36 -8.08
CA PRO A 97 -16.27 5.88 -9.44
C PRO A 97 -14.88 5.85 -10.09
N LYS A 98 -14.82 5.59 -11.39
CA LYS A 98 -13.57 5.54 -12.16
C LYS A 98 -12.70 6.79 -11.93
N ALA A 99 -13.31 7.97 -11.89
CA ALA A 99 -12.59 9.22 -11.65
C ALA A 99 -11.86 9.25 -10.28
N TYR A 100 -12.42 8.62 -9.25
CA TYR A 100 -11.74 8.48 -7.96
C TYR A 100 -10.57 7.50 -8.07
N ARG A 101 -10.81 6.33 -8.64
CA ARG A 101 -9.79 5.29 -8.80
C ARG A 101 -8.60 5.79 -9.61
N ASP A 102 -8.86 6.50 -10.71
CA ASP A 102 -7.82 7.11 -11.56
C ASP A 102 -7.05 8.24 -10.83
N ARG A 103 -7.68 8.93 -9.90
CA ARG A 103 -7.00 9.95 -9.07
C ARG A 103 -6.05 9.30 -8.07
N VAL A 104 -6.43 8.18 -7.46
CA VAL A 104 -5.59 7.43 -6.51
C VAL A 104 -4.46 6.69 -7.23
N LEU A 105 -4.82 5.97 -8.30
CA LEU A 105 -3.94 5.16 -9.14
C LEU A 105 -4.00 5.63 -10.60
N PRO A 106 -3.37 6.78 -10.94
CA PRO A 106 -3.41 7.32 -12.30
C PRO A 106 -2.94 6.29 -13.33
N PRO A 107 -3.73 6.04 -14.41
CA PRO A 107 -3.37 5.04 -15.43
C PRO A 107 -2.08 5.38 -16.18
N THR A 108 -1.67 6.64 -16.16
CA THR A 108 -0.42 7.10 -16.78
C THR A 108 0.84 6.68 -16.02
N ILE A 109 0.71 6.28 -14.76
CA ILE A 109 1.84 5.84 -13.93
C ILE A 109 1.86 4.32 -13.89
N GLY A 110 2.70 3.71 -14.73
CA GLY A 110 2.87 2.25 -14.79
C GLY A 110 3.86 1.69 -13.77
N ALA A 111 4.76 2.52 -13.24
CA ALA A 111 5.68 2.09 -12.18
C ALA A 111 4.94 1.98 -10.85
N ARG A 112 4.52 0.77 -10.47
CA ARG A 112 3.76 0.51 -9.23
C ARG A 112 4.34 -0.68 -8.49
N VAL A 113 4.47 -0.54 -7.18
CA VAL A 113 4.92 -1.61 -6.28
C VAL A 113 3.86 -1.80 -5.21
N SER A 114 3.38 -3.03 -5.00
CA SER A 114 2.59 -3.38 -3.83
C SER A 114 3.41 -4.14 -2.80
N ILE A 115 3.07 -3.98 -1.51
CA ILE A 115 3.66 -4.73 -0.40
C ILE A 115 2.56 -5.17 0.57
N GLU A 116 2.52 -6.47 0.84
CA GLU A 116 1.58 -7.11 1.76
C GLU A 116 2.18 -8.39 2.34
N ALA A 117 1.98 -8.65 3.64
CA ALA A 117 2.29 -9.94 4.27
C ALA A 117 1.24 -11.00 3.91
N GLY A 118 0.92 -11.12 2.63
CA GLY A 118 -0.07 -12.01 2.04
C GLY A 118 0.37 -12.48 0.66
N VAL A 119 -0.46 -13.31 0.03
CA VAL A 119 -0.21 -13.82 -1.32
C VAL A 119 -0.28 -12.71 -2.36
N THR A 120 0.60 -12.77 -3.36
CA THR A 120 0.66 -11.73 -4.41
C THR A 120 -0.50 -11.81 -5.41
N LEU A 121 -1.27 -12.91 -5.40
CA LEU A 121 -2.39 -13.13 -6.30
C LEU A 121 -3.44 -12.00 -6.23
N GLY A 122 -3.78 -11.43 -7.37
CA GLY A 122 -4.79 -10.37 -7.51
C GLY A 122 -4.22 -8.96 -7.48
N TRP A 123 -2.99 -8.76 -7.02
CA TRP A 123 -2.36 -7.44 -7.02
C TRP A 123 -2.13 -6.87 -8.42
N GLU A 124 -2.02 -7.73 -9.44
CA GLU A 124 -1.88 -7.31 -10.85
C GLU A 124 -3.00 -6.37 -11.33
N ARG A 125 -4.19 -6.45 -10.70
CA ARG A 125 -5.33 -5.54 -10.99
C ARG A 125 -4.99 -4.08 -10.70
N TYR A 126 -4.13 -3.82 -9.72
CA TYR A 126 -3.80 -2.47 -9.24
C TYR A 126 -2.42 -2.02 -9.67
N ILE A 127 -1.46 -2.94 -9.74
CA ILE A 127 -0.09 -2.62 -10.16
C ILE A 127 0.11 -2.71 -11.67
N GLY A 128 -0.78 -3.41 -12.39
CA GLY A 128 -0.66 -3.65 -13.82
C GLY A 128 0.44 -4.66 -14.19
N SER A 129 0.59 -4.92 -15.48
CA SER A 129 1.55 -5.91 -16.00
C SER A 129 3.02 -5.49 -15.85
N ALA A 130 3.30 -4.20 -15.71
CA ALA A 130 4.64 -3.67 -15.52
C ALA A 130 5.04 -3.57 -14.05
N GLY A 131 4.09 -3.63 -13.11
CA GLY A 131 4.32 -3.47 -11.69
C GLY A 131 5.01 -4.65 -11.02
N THR A 132 5.32 -4.48 -9.74
CA THR A 132 5.95 -5.53 -8.91
C THR A 132 5.16 -5.70 -7.62
N ALA A 133 4.71 -6.92 -7.35
CA ALA A 133 4.12 -7.29 -6.06
C ALA A 133 5.21 -7.88 -5.14
N ILE A 134 5.25 -7.42 -3.90
CA ILE A 134 6.08 -7.97 -2.83
C ILE A 134 5.12 -8.60 -1.81
N GLY A 135 5.20 -9.91 -1.66
CA GLY A 135 4.29 -10.68 -0.82
C GLY A 135 4.89 -12.02 -0.40
N VAL A 136 4.05 -12.91 0.09
CA VAL A 136 4.43 -14.23 0.62
C VAL A 136 3.64 -15.30 -0.13
N ASP A 137 4.25 -15.91 -1.15
CA ASP A 137 3.64 -16.95 -1.99
C ASP A 137 4.02 -18.38 -1.54
N HIS A 138 4.39 -18.54 -0.28
CA HIS A 138 4.76 -19.79 0.35
C HIS A 138 4.21 -19.86 1.78
N PHE A 139 4.39 -21.00 2.46
CA PHE A 139 3.99 -21.13 3.85
C PHE A 139 4.74 -20.15 4.76
N GLY A 140 4.02 -19.65 5.77
CA GLY A 140 4.59 -18.79 6.81
C GLY A 140 5.60 -19.52 7.68
N ALA A 141 6.24 -18.77 8.57
CA ALA A 141 7.16 -19.29 9.58
C ALA A 141 6.82 -18.75 10.98
N SER A 142 7.26 -19.46 12.01
CA SER A 142 7.07 -19.03 13.40
C SER A 142 8.38 -18.48 13.97
N ALA A 143 8.44 -17.16 14.07
CA ALA A 143 9.55 -16.41 14.67
C ALA A 143 9.05 -15.01 15.07
N PRO A 144 9.86 -14.18 15.76
CA PRO A 144 9.57 -12.75 15.89
C PRO A 144 9.33 -12.12 14.52
N TYR A 145 8.30 -11.25 14.41
CA TYR A 145 7.83 -10.76 13.11
C TYR A 145 8.93 -10.05 12.30
N GLN A 146 9.83 -9.32 12.96
CA GLN A 146 10.95 -8.65 12.30
C GLN A 146 11.81 -9.65 11.53
N ARG A 147 12.14 -10.80 12.16
CA ARG A 147 12.92 -11.85 11.52
C ARG A 147 12.19 -12.48 10.35
N VAL A 148 10.89 -12.72 10.50
CA VAL A 148 10.05 -13.25 9.40
C VAL A 148 10.01 -12.26 8.24
N TYR A 149 9.86 -10.97 8.52
CA TYR A 149 9.83 -9.93 7.48
C TYR A 149 11.15 -9.84 6.72
N GLU A 150 12.28 -9.90 7.42
CA GLU A 150 13.61 -9.94 6.79
C GLU A 150 13.77 -11.15 5.87
N GLU A 151 13.46 -12.35 6.36
CA GLU A 151 13.60 -13.61 5.61
C GLU A 151 12.65 -13.65 4.38
N PHE A 152 11.46 -13.08 4.49
CA PHE A 152 10.48 -13.06 3.40
C PHE A 152 10.65 -11.84 2.47
N GLY A 153 11.59 -10.96 2.79
CA GLY A 153 11.86 -9.78 1.99
C GLY A 153 10.76 -8.70 2.08
N LEU A 154 9.99 -8.68 3.16
CA LEU A 154 9.05 -7.61 3.47
C LEU A 154 9.81 -6.45 4.14
N THR A 155 10.62 -5.75 3.34
CA THR A 155 11.53 -4.72 3.83
C THR A 155 11.46 -3.45 3.00
N VAL A 156 11.82 -2.34 3.63
CA VAL A 156 11.91 -1.02 2.96
C VAL A 156 12.88 -1.08 1.77
N ASP A 157 14.05 -1.70 1.96
CA ASP A 157 15.06 -1.82 0.91
C ASP A 157 14.55 -2.59 -0.32
N ARG A 158 13.74 -3.63 -0.11
CA ARG A 158 13.14 -4.39 -1.20
C ARG A 158 12.14 -3.54 -1.99
N VAL A 159 11.32 -2.75 -1.31
CA VAL A 159 10.38 -1.82 -1.95
C VAL A 159 11.12 -0.77 -2.77
N VAL A 160 12.15 -0.16 -2.18
CA VAL A 160 13.00 0.84 -2.86
C VAL A 160 13.67 0.24 -4.10
N ALA A 161 14.29 -0.94 -3.97
CA ALA A 161 14.95 -1.61 -5.09
C ALA A 161 13.98 -1.97 -6.22
N ALA A 162 12.77 -2.43 -5.87
CA ALA A 162 11.72 -2.71 -6.85
C ALA A 162 11.29 -1.45 -7.60
N ALA A 163 11.04 -0.35 -6.88
CA ALA A 163 10.67 0.94 -7.47
C ALA A 163 11.75 1.45 -8.43
N GLU A 164 13.02 1.46 -8.01
CA GLU A 164 14.15 1.87 -8.86
C GLU A 164 14.31 0.98 -10.10
N SER A 165 14.07 -0.33 -9.96
CA SER A 165 14.11 -1.25 -11.10
C SER A 165 13.04 -0.91 -12.14
N LEU A 166 11.81 -0.60 -11.70
CA LEU A 166 10.74 -0.20 -12.61
C LEU A 166 11.06 1.11 -13.35
N LEU A 167 11.58 2.10 -12.63
CA LEU A 167 11.96 3.39 -13.23
C LEU A 167 13.10 3.29 -14.25
N ARG A 168 14.02 2.31 -14.08
CA ARG A 168 15.05 2.05 -15.07
C ARG A 168 14.52 1.40 -16.34
N ARG A 169 13.48 0.57 -16.25
CA ARG A 169 12.87 -0.11 -17.42
C ARG A 169 11.99 0.82 -18.25
N GLY A 170 11.49 1.90 -17.67
CA GLY A 170 10.62 2.87 -18.34
C GLY A 170 11.36 3.99 -19.09
N LYS A 171 12.68 3.99 -19.01
CA LYS A 171 13.57 4.88 -19.79
C LYS A 171 14.10 4.15 -21.01
#